data_b2f821a361c20ab484ae2f7c3c2584da
#
_entry.id   b2f821a361c20ab484ae2f7c3c2584da
#
_cell.length_a   1.000
_cell.length_b   1.000
_cell.length_c   1.000
_cell.angle_alpha   90.00
_cell.angle_beta   90.00
_cell.angle_gamma   90.00
#
_symmetry.space_group_name_H-M   'P 1'
#
loop_
_entity.id
_entity.type
_entity.pdbx_description
1 polymer ?
#
loop_
_entity_poly.entity_id
_entity_poly.type
_entity_poly.pdbx_seq_one_letter_code
_entity_poly.pdbx_strand_id
1 'polypeptide(L)'
;MNMAFILNDIFVTGKPWEKYLQSVDDMSKITKQDVVNFAKKWFGDNYTVVYKHTGIDKNVIKVDKPEITPVPVNRESQSAFLKQIIESPSKPIAPVFLDYDKDIQKTELKKDLPLWYVKNELNDLFSAYYVLDMGKENMAKLPLAVEYLKYIGTSKMTNEQFNKELFKLAVDFSVFAGDDQVYISFSGLNENFEKAIKLVETLLNDPKANQEALNKLIDATIKSRNDATLNKGAIFWGGLENYADYGSKNPFNDVISNADLKKIKAEELTAIIKSLTS
;
A
#
# COMPACT_ATOMS: atom_id res chain seq x y z
N MET A 1 -5.48 12.66 14.22
CA MET A 1 -5.62 13.43 12.96
C MET A 1 -6.93 13.10 12.23
N ASN A 2 -7.31 11.84 12.05
CA ASN A 2 -8.55 11.46 11.33
C ASN A 2 -9.85 12.07 11.91
N MET A 3 -9.99 12.19 13.23
CA MET A 3 -11.19 12.75 13.86
C MET A 3 -11.46 14.19 13.42
N ALA A 4 -10.44 15.03 13.27
CA ALA A 4 -10.60 16.41 12.81
C ALA A 4 -11.18 16.48 11.38
N PHE A 5 -10.72 15.58 10.49
CA PHE A 5 -11.26 15.49 9.12
C PHE A 5 -12.69 14.98 9.11
N ILE A 6 -13.02 13.99 9.94
CA ILE A 6 -14.38 13.47 10.10
C ILE A 6 -15.33 14.56 10.58
N LEU A 7 -14.96 15.31 11.60
CA LEU A 7 -15.76 16.41 12.12
C LEU A 7 -15.94 17.53 11.09
N ASN A 8 -14.88 17.84 10.33
CA ASN A 8 -14.97 18.80 9.24
C ASN A 8 -15.92 18.33 8.14
N ASP A 9 -15.81 17.05 7.70
CA ASP A 9 -16.71 16.49 6.68
C ASP A 9 -18.18 16.50 7.15
N ILE A 10 -18.44 16.09 8.36
CA ILE A 10 -19.77 16.14 8.98
C ILE A 10 -20.33 17.57 8.99
N PHE A 11 -19.51 18.54 9.37
CA PHE A 11 -19.90 19.94 9.38
C PHE A 11 -20.22 20.47 7.98
N VAL A 12 -19.34 20.23 7.02
CA VAL A 12 -19.50 20.71 5.63
C VAL A 12 -20.69 20.05 4.94
N THR A 13 -20.93 18.76 5.18
CA THR A 13 -22.04 18.01 4.59
C THR A 13 -23.38 18.20 5.33
N GLY A 14 -23.37 18.84 6.51
CA GLY A 14 -24.55 18.99 7.36
C GLY A 14 -25.10 17.66 7.90
N LYS A 15 -24.28 16.61 7.92
CA LYS A 15 -24.68 15.28 8.40
C LYS A 15 -24.66 15.26 9.94
N PRO A 16 -25.75 14.88 10.64
CA PRO A 16 -25.74 14.75 12.08
C PRO A 16 -24.71 13.71 12.55
N TRP A 17 -24.05 13.97 13.68
CA TRP A 17 -23.05 13.08 14.28
C TRP A 17 -23.61 11.68 14.54
N GLU A 18 -24.83 11.62 15.07
CA GLU A 18 -25.54 10.37 15.34
C GLU A 18 -25.72 9.52 14.08
N LYS A 19 -26.04 10.17 12.94
CA LYS A 19 -26.13 9.47 11.64
C LYS A 19 -24.79 8.98 11.14
N TYR A 20 -23.71 9.68 11.46
CA TYR A 20 -22.38 9.20 11.13
C TYR A 20 -22.05 7.91 11.90
N LEU A 21 -22.28 7.91 13.21
CA LEU A 21 -22.10 6.71 14.04
C LEU A 21 -23.01 5.55 13.62
N GLN A 22 -24.29 5.84 13.39
CA GLN A 22 -25.30 4.88 12.94
C GLN A 22 -24.92 4.21 11.60
N SER A 23 -24.11 4.86 10.76
CA SER A 23 -23.75 4.33 9.45
C SER A 23 -22.98 3.00 9.51
N VAL A 24 -22.21 2.76 10.57
CA VAL A 24 -21.48 1.51 10.80
C VAL A 24 -22.45 0.38 11.14
N ASP A 25 -23.40 0.66 12.06
CA ASP A 25 -24.45 -0.30 12.42
C ASP A 25 -25.38 -0.62 11.25
N ASP A 26 -25.65 0.39 10.41
CA ASP A 26 -26.48 0.20 9.21
C ASP A 26 -25.74 -0.65 8.16
N MET A 27 -24.44 -0.47 7.98
CA MET A 27 -23.62 -1.33 7.11
C MET A 27 -23.65 -2.79 7.57
N SER A 28 -23.62 -3.06 8.87
CA SER A 28 -23.66 -4.42 9.39
C SER A 28 -24.96 -5.18 9.09
N LYS A 29 -26.04 -4.46 8.78
CA LYS A 29 -27.36 -5.02 8.44
C LYS A 29 -27.53 -5.32 6.94
N ILE A 30 -26.61 -4.82 6.09
CA ILE A 30 -26.67 -4.99 4.64
C ILE A 30 -26.48 -6.47 4.30
N THR A 31 -27.46 -7.05 3.64
CA THR A 31 -27.41 -8.43 3.17
C THR A 31 -26.83 -8.56 1.76
N LYS A 32 -26.40 -9.78 1.40
CA LYS A 32 -26.03 -10.08 0.01
C LYS A 32 -27.14 -9.73 -0.97
N GLN A 33 -28.41 -9.94 -0.59
CA GLN A 33 -29.56 -9.64 -1.45
C GLN A 33 -29.73 -8.15 -1.68
N ASP A 34 -29.46 -7.31 -0.66
CA ASP A 34 -29.51 -5.85 -0.81
C ASP A 34 -28.47 -5.36 -1.82
N VAL A 35 -27.24 -5.89 -1.77
CA VAL A 35 -26.19 -5.58 -2.76
C VAL A 35 -26.59 -6.01 -4.16
N VAL A 36 -27.16 -7.21 -4.32
CA VAL A 36 -27.64 -7.71 -5.62
C VAL A 36 -28.79 -6.84 -6.14
N ASN A 37 -29.73 -6.45 -5.30
CA ASN A 37 -30.85 -5.59 -5.67
C ASN A 37 -30.38 -4.19 -6.07
N PHE A 38 -29.42 -3.63 -5.35
CA PHE A 38 -28.78 -2.36 -5.69
C PHE A 38 -28.11 -2.44 -7.08
N ALA A 39 -27.30 -3.47 -7.32
CA ALA A 39 -26.64 -3.66 -8.61
C ALA A 39 -27.64 -3.80 -9.77
N LYS A 40 -28.69 -4.59 -9.60
CA LYS A 40 -29.75 -4.73 -10.62
C LYS A 40 -30.48 -3.43 -10.90
N LYS A 41 -30.65 -2.58 -9.90
CA LYS A 41 -31.35 -1.29 -10.06
C LYS A 41 -30.50 -0.25 -10.77
N TRP A 42 -29.18 -0.20 -10.47
CA TRP A 42 -28.34 0.91 -10.88
C TRP A 42 -27.34 0.57 -12.01
N PHE A 43 -26.99 -0.72 -12.21
CA PHE A 43 -26.06 -1.17 -13.25
C PHE A 43 -26.83 -1.83 -14.41
N GLY A 44 -27.76 -1.10 -14.99
CA GLY A 44 -28.46 -1.50 -16.22
C GLY A 44 -27.81 -0.88 -17.45
N ASP A 45 -28.57 -0.83 -18.55
CA ASP A 45 -28.10 -0.29 -19.84
C ASP A 45 -27.99 1.25 -19.88
N ASN A 46 -28.34 1.92 -18.79
CA ASN A 46 -28.28 3.37 -18.66
C ASN A 46 -26.88 3.82 -18.18
N TYR A 47 -25.89 3.72 -19.07
CA TYR A 47 -24.52 4.12 -18.80
C TYR A 47 -23.93 4.91 -19.96
N THR A 48 -22.91 5.74 -19.65
CA THR A 48 -22.12 6.45 -20.65
C THR A 48 -20.74 5.82 -20.73
N VAL A 49 -20.28 5.52 -21.94
CA VAL A 49 -18.94 4.96 -22.18
C VAL A 49 -18.04 6.05 -22.73
N VAL A 50 -16.89 6.23 -22.09
CA VAL A 50 -15.83 7.11 -22.61
C VAL A 50 -14.66 6.25 -23.04
N TYR A 51 -14.32 6.30 -24.32
CA TYR A 51 -13.18 5.58 -24.88
C TYR A 51 -11.94 6.48 -24.86
N LYS A 52 -10.89 6.03 -24.19
CA LYS A 52 -9.57 6.65 -24.24
C LYS A 52 -8.68 5.87 -25.21
N HIS A 53 -8.34 6.48 -26.32
CA HIS A 53 -7.41 5.91 -27.30
C HIS A 53 -5.99 6.45 -27.10
N THR A 54 -5.00 5.59 -27.32
CA THR A 54 -3.59 6.02 -27.33
C THR A 54 -3.30 6.70 -28.68
N GLY A 55 -2.68 7.87 -28.63
CA GLY A 55 -2.31 8.63 -29.82
C GLY A 55 -2.63 10.13 -29.70
N ILE A 56 -2.41 10.85 -30.79
CA ILE A 56 -2.75 12.27 -30.90
C ILE A 56 -4.01 12.37 -31.79
N ASP A 57 -5.09 12.84 -31.22
CA ASP A 57 -6.26 13.21 -32.01
C ASP A 57 -6.00 14.49 -32.79
N LYS A 58 -6.03 14.41 -34.12
CA LYS A 58 -5.83 15.56 -35.00
C LYS A 58 -7.07 16.43 -35.13
N ASN A 59 -8.22 15.94 -34.67
CA ASN A 59 -9.52 16.60 -34.78
C ASN A 59 -10.01 17.16 -33.44
N VAL A 60 -9.10 17.44 -32.51
CA VAL A 60 -9.45 18.04 -31.22
C VAL A 60 -10.15 19.37 -31.43
N ILE A 61 -11.42 19.44 -31.06
CA ILE A 61 -12.16 20.71 -31.02
C ILE A 61 -11.54 21.54 -29.87
N LYS A 62 -10.87 22.62 -30.24
CA LYS A 62 -10.38 23.60 -29.26
C LYS A 62 -11.58 24.45 -28.83
N VAL A 63 -11.93 24.36 -27.58
CA VAL A 63 -12.88 25.29 -26.97
C VAL A 63 -12.11 26.56 -26.65
N ASP A 64 -12.66 27.69 -27.06
CA ASP A 64 -12.07 29.00 -26.73
C ASP A 64 -12.04 29.14 -25.20
N LYS A 65 -10.86 29.52 -24.70
CA LYS A 65 -10.69 29.73 -23.25
C LYS A 65 -11.49 30.97 -22.84
N PRO A 66 -12.50 30.84 -21.97
CA PRO A 66 -13.23 32.01 -21.50
C PRO A 66 -12.29 32.98 -20.78
N GLU A 67 -12.56 34.27 -20.94
CA GLU A 67 -11.87 35.26 -20.13
C GLU A 67 -12.18 35.04 -18.64
N ILE A 68 -11.13 34.79 -17.87
CA ILE A 68 -11.25 34.64 -16.43
C ILE A 68 -11.02 36.01 -15.82
N THR A 69 -12.06 36.62 -15.29
CA THR A 69 -11.95 37.85 -14.53
C THR A 69 -11.08 37.58 -13.30
N PRO A 70 -9.92 38.28 -13.14
CA PRO A 70 -9.09 38.09 -11.97
C PRO A 70 -9.87 38.45 -10.70
N VAL A 71 -10.02 37.50 -9.79
CA VAL A 71 -10.60 37.76 -8.48
C VAL A 71 -9.48 38.34 -7.60
N PRO A 72 -9.62 39.58 -7.09
CA PRO A 72 -8.63 40.14 -6.18
C PRO A 72 -8.63 39.30 -4.90
N VAL A 73 -7.53 38.61 -4.66
CA VAL A 73 -7.34 37.81 -3.44
C VAL A 73 -6.52 38.64 -2.46
N ASN A 74 -7.15 39.07 -1.39
CA ASN A 74 -6.44 39.65 -0.25
C ASN A 74 -5.84 38.53 0.60
N ARG A 75 -4.55 38.26 0.40
CA ARG A 75 -3.84 37.19 1.13
C ARG A 75 -3.40 37.60 2.53
N GLU A 76 -3.50 38.88 2.87
CA GLU A 76 -3.07 39.42 4.16
C GLU A 76 -4.23 39.64 5.13
N SER A 77 -5.49 39.65 4.66
CA SER A 77 -6.63 39.78 5.53
C SER A 77 -6.94 38.45 6.24
N GLN A 78 -7.08 38.54 7.53
CA GLN A 78 -7.50 37.42 8.37
C GLN A 78 -8.89 37.72 8.90
N SER A 79 -9.76 36.68 8.96
CA SER A 79 -11.04 36.82 9.63
C SER A 79 -10.83 37.07 11.15
N ALA A 80 -11.77 37.75 11.80
CA ALA A 80 -11.71 37.96 13.25
C ALA A 80 -11.62 36.61 14.00
N PHE A 81 -12.30 35.58 13.50
CA PHE A 81 -12.25 34.24 14.06
C PHE A 81 -10.85 33.62 13.96
N LEU A 82 -10.21 33.70 12.80
CA LEU A 82 -8.85 33.18 12.64
C LEU A 82 -7.86 33.91 13.53
N LYS A 83 -7.98 35.25 13.61
CA LYS A 83 -7.17 36.07 14.51
C LYS A 83 -7.34 35.66 15.97
N GLN A 84 -8.57 35.42 16.42
CA GLN A 84 -8.86 34.95 17.79
C GLN A 84 -8.22 33.58 18.06
N ILE A 85 -8.20 32.65 17.09
CA ILE A 85 -7.55 31.35 17.23
C ILE A 85 -6.04 31.51 17.33
N ILE A 86 -5.42 32.31 16.45
CA ILE A 86 -3.97 32.55 16.46
C ILE A 86 -3.48 33.20 17.74
N GLU A 87 -4.25 34.15 18.24
CA GLU A 87 -3.94 34.92 19.45
C GLU A 87 -4.34 34.19 20.76
N SER A 88 -5.07 33.06 20.65
CA SER A 88 -5.47 32.32 21.85
C SER A 88 -4.22 31.68 22.51
N PRO A 89 -4.10 31.77 23.85
CA PRO A 89 -2.97 31.20 24.56
C PRO A 89 -2.99 29.67 24.41
N SER A 90 -1.92 29.10 23.84
CA SER A 90 -1.73 27.66 23.74
C SER A 90 -0.54 27.21 24.59
N LYS A 91 -0.70 26.08 25.28
CA LYS A 91 0.44 25.45 25.94
C LYS A 91 1.31 24.77 24.90
N PRO A 92 2.63 24.98 24.93
CA PRO A 92 3.55 24.21 24.08
C PRO A 92 3.36 22.72 24.32
N ILE A 93 3.27 21.94 23.24
CA ILE A 93 3.30 20.49 23.32
C ILE A 93 4.76 20.07 23.51
N ALA A 94 5.08 19.49 24.66
CA ALA A 94 6.40 18.92 24.87
C ALA A 94 6.55 17.66 24.01
N PRO A 95 7.69 17.48 23.32
CA PRO A 95 7.96 16.25 22.61
C PRO A 95 8.07 15.08 23.58
N VAL A 96 7.46 13.96 23.25
CA VAL A 96 7.64 12.70 23.98
C VAL A 96 8.68 11.88 23.21
N PHE A 97 9.83 11.69 23.83
CA PHE A 97 10.88 10.84 23.25
C PHE A 97 10.68 9.39 23.72
N LEU A 98 10.75 8.46 22.77
CA LEU A 98 10.73 7.03 23.08
C LEU A 98 12.10 6.59 23.61
N ASP A 99 12.10 5.84 24.71
CA ASP A 99 13.27 5.13 25.21
C ASP A 99 13.17 3.67 24.71
N TYR A 100 13.87 3.35 23.64
CA TYR A 100 13.81 2.04 23.00
C TYR A 100 14.25 0.88 23.89
N ASP A 101 14.92 1.15 25.00
CA ASP A 101 15.32 0.11 25.96
C ASP A 101 14.27 -0.12 27.05
N LYS A 102 13.39 0.85 27.30
CA LYS A 102 12.31 0.74 28.27
C LYS A 102 10.94 0.51 27.63
N ASP A 103 10.70 1.17 26.49
CA ASP A 103 9.38 1.20 25.85
C ASP A 103 9.16 0.00 24.91
N ILE A 104 10.24 -0.73 24.56
CA ILE A 104 10.17 -1.93 23.72
C ILE A 104 10.60 -3.16 24.53
N GLN A 105 9.74 -4.15 24.60
CA GLN A 105 10.10 -5.46 25.14
C GLN A 105 10.93 -6.22 24.11
N LYS A 106 12.17 -6.53 24.46
CA LYS A 106 13.10 -7.27 23.60
C LYS A 106 13.29 -8.67 24.16
N THR A 107 13.07 -9.68 23.37
CA THR A 107 13.30 -11.09 23.71
C THR A 107 13.81 -11.85 22.48
N GLU A 108 14.19 -13.08 22.67
CA GLU A 108 14.65 -13.98 21.61
C GLU A 108 13.72 -15.19 21.55
N LEU A 109 13.10 -15.43 20.38
CA LEU A 109 12.19 -16.57 20.18
C LEU A 109 12.96 -17.90 20.03
N LYS A 110 14.08 -17.84 19.31
CA LYS A 110 15.10 -18.89 19.17
C LYS A 110 16.43 -18.21 18.89
N LYS A 111 17.53 -18.97 18.92
CA LYS A 111 18.85 -18.45 18.60
C LYS A 111 18.83 -17.64 17.30
N ASP A 112 19.36 -16.43 17.33
CA ASP A 112 19.46 -15.49 16.22
C ASP A 112 18.09 -15.01 15.64
N LEU A 113 16.99 -15.15 16.40
CA LEU A 113 15.68 -14.62 16.06
C LEU A 113 15.14 -13.71 17.16
N PRO A 114 15.50 -12.43 17.16
CA PRO A 114 15.01 -11.46 18.12
C PRO A 114 13.53 -11.13 17.87
N LEU A 115 12.78 -10.95 18.95
CA LEU A 115 11.42 -10.42 18.94
C LEU A 115 11.38 -9.09 19.69
N TRP A 116 10.93 -8.06 19.01
CA TRP A 116 10.65 -6.75 19.60
C TRP A 116 9.13 -6.57 19.68
N TYR A 117 8.64 -6.30 20.87
CA TYR A 117 7.22 -6.23 21.13
C TYR A 117 6.85 -4.94 21.85
N VAL A 118 5.79 -4.29 21.35
CA VAL A 118 5.12 -3.18 22.03
C VAL A 118 3.64 -3.50 22.11
N LYS A 119 3.08 -3.45 23.31
CA LYS A 119 1.65 -3.68 23.50
C LYS A 119 0.84 -2.51 22.90
N ASN A 120 -0.13 -2.84 22.06
CA ASN A 120 -1.10 -1.85 21.60
C ASN A 120 -2.17 -1.63 22.67
N GLU A 121 -2.17 -0.46 23.29
CA GLU A 121 -3.15 -0.07 24.32
C GLU A 121 -4.26 0.85 23.79
N LEU A 122 -4.22 1.18 22.50
CA LEU A 122 -5.16 2.12 21.87
C LEU A 122 -6.41 1.42 21.31
N ASN A 123 -6.25 0.18 20.84
CA ASN A 123 -7.33 -0.60 20.23
C ASN A 123 -6.94 -2.08 20.16
N ASP A 124 -7.89 -2.92 19.71
CA ASP A 124 -7.71 -4.37 19.59
C ASP A 124 -7.12 -4.81 18.25
N LEU A 125 -6.19 -4.01 17.69
CA LEU A 125 -5.49 -4.36 16.47
C LEU A 125 -4.06 -4.80 16.77
N PHE A 126 -3.56 -5.73 15.96
CA PHE A 126 -2.14 -6.07 15.92
C PHE A 126 -1.50 -5.62 14.62
N SER A 127 -0.19 -5.41 14.65
CA SER A 127 0.68 -5.31 13.49
C SER A 127 1.94 -6.15 13.75
N ALA A 128 2.26 -7.02 12.82
CA ALA A 128 3.42 -7.90 12.92
C ALA A 128 4.30 -7.76 11.66
N TYR A 129 5.60 -7.83 11.85
CA TYR A 129 6.59 -7.67 10.80
C TYR A 129 7.67 -8.73 10.93
N TYR A 130 7.96 -9.44 9.85
CA TYR A 130 9.23 -10.10 9.66
C TYR A 130 10.14 -9.11 8.94
N VAL A 131 11.23 -8.75 9.55
CA VAL A 131 12.25 -7.85 8.99
C VAL A 131 13.51 -8.66 8.77
N LEU A 132 14.00 -8.65 7.54
CA LEU A 132 15.24 -9.33 7.19
C LEU A 132 16.24 -8.27 6.73
N ASP A 133 17.45 -8.28 7.31
CA ASP A 133 18.54 -7.39 6.96
C ASP A 133 19.23 -7.87 5.67
N MET A 134 18.43 -7.96 4.62
CA MET A 134 18.87 -8.26 3.25
C MET A 134 17.88 -7.67 2.24
N GLY A 135 18.39 -7.23 1.10
CA GLY A 135 17.59 -6.59 0.06
C GLY A 135 18.16 -6.84 -1.34
N LYS A 136 17.88 -5.93 -2.25
CA LYS A 136 18.37 -5.98 -3.63
C LYS A 136 19.88 -6.06 -3.71
N GLU A 137 20.61 -5.36 -2.84
CA GLU A 137 22.07 -5.34 -2.83
C GLU A 137 22.68 -6.69 -2.45
N ASN A 138 21.99 -7.47 -1.62
CA ASN A 138 22.41 -8.82 -1.26
C ASN A 138 22.04 -9.85 -2.34
N MET A 139 20.86 -9.68 -2.95
CA MET A 139 20.35 -10.59 -3.97
C MET A 139 19.43 -9.86 -4.96
N ALA A 140 19.91 -9.64 -6.18
CA ALA A 140 19.19 -8.88 -7.20
C ALA A 140 17.76 -9.40 -7.51
N LYS A 141 17.49 -10.69 -7.30
CA LYS A 141 16.17 -11.31 -7.53
C LYS A 141 15.24 -11.21 -6.32
N LEU A 142 15.75 -10.82 -5.16
CA LEU A 142 14.98 -10.79 -3.92
C LEU A 142 13.73 -9.88 -3.99
N PRO A 143 13.80 -8.65 -4.52
CA PRO A 143 12.61 -7.82 -4.66
C PRO A 143 11.52 -8.47 -5.52
N LEU A 144 11.90 -9.15 -6.61
CA LEU A 144 10.95 -9.87 -7.45
C LEU A 144 10.36 -11.08 -6.73
N ALA A 145 11.18 -11.84 -5.99
CA ALA A 145 10.71 -13.01 -5.22
C ALA A 145 9.73 -12.59 -4.11
N VAL A 146 10.02 -11.50 -3.40
CA VAL A 146 9.15 -10.97 -2.35
C VAL A 146 7.84 -10.44 -2.94
N GLU A 147 7.90 -9.67 -4.02
CA GLU A 147 6.70 -9.17 -4.70
C GLU A 147 5.83 -10.32 -5.25
N TYR A 148 6.46 -11.40 -5.71
CA TYR A 148 5.78 -12.57 -6.24
C TYR A 148 4.92 -13.29 -5.21
N LEU A 149 5.20 -13.16 -3.89
CA LEU A 149 4.36 -13.69 -2.81
C LEU A 149 2.90 -13.26 -2.89
N LYS A 150 2.63 -12.07 -3.40
CA LYS A 150 1.26 -11.54 -3.55
C LYS A 150 0.41 -12.31 -4.57
N TYR A 151 1.05 -13.08 -5.46
CA TYR A 151 0.40 -13.71 -6.62
C TYR A 151 0.36 -15.23 -6.56
N ILE A 152 0.88 -15.82 -5.48
CA ILE A 152 0.95 -17.27 -5.33
C ILE A 152 0.19 -17.76 -4.10
N GLY A 153 -0.11 -19.02 -4.09
CA GLY A 153 -0.65 -19.75 -2.94
C GLY A 153 0.34 -20.79 -2.42
N THR A 154 -0.20 -21.75 -1.74
CA THR A 154 0.54 -22.91 -1.18
C THR A 154 0.22 -24.18 -1.95
N SER A 155 0.85 -25.31 -1.60
CA SER A 155 0.48 -26.62 -2.16
C SER A 155 -0.99 -27.00 -1.88
N LYS A 156 -1.59 -26.45 -0.83
CA LYS A 156 -2.96 -26.76 -0.35
C LYS A 156 -4.00 -25.70 -0.69
N MET A 157 -3.59 -24.48 -0.98
CA MET A 157 -4.50 -23.35 -1.24
C MET A 157 -4.04 -22.58 -2.47
N THR A 158 -4.97 -22.23 -3.36
CA THR A 158 -4.71 -21.25 -4.43
C THR A 158 -4.49 -19.85 -3.84
N ASN A 159 -3.94 -18.93 -4.62
CA ASN A 159 -3.81 -17.52 -4.21
C ASN A 159 -5.18 -16.91 -3.85
N GLU A 160 -6.21 -17.19 -4.63
CA GLU A 160 -7.57 -16.74 -4.34
C GLU A 160 -8.09 -17.26 -2.99
N GLN A 161 -7.89 -18.55 -2.71
CA GLN A 161 -8.27 -19.15 -1.44
C GLN A 161 -7.49 -18.54 -0.27
N PHE A 162 -6.19 -18.33 -0.44
CA PHE A 162 -5.34 -17.67 0.56
C PHE A 162 -5.85 -16.26 0.89
N ASN A 163 -6.09 -15.44 -0.12
CA ASN A 163 -6.63 -14.09 0.07
C ASN A 163 -8.03 -14.10 0.70
N LYS A 164 -8.86 -15.09 0.37
CA LYS A 164 -10.18 -15.27 1.00
C LYS A 164 -10.08 -15.62 2.48
N GLU A 165 -9.10 -16.43 2.89
CA GLU A 165 -8.87 -16.70 4.30
C GLU A 165 -8.35 -15.48 5.05
N LEU A 166 -7.42 -14.68 4.46
CA LEU A 166 -7.01 -13.40 5.02
C LEU A 166 -8.21 -12.46 5.21
N PHE A 167 -9.06 -12.34 4.19
CA PHE A 167 -10.27 -11.52 4.26
C PHE A 167 -11.22 -11.94 5.38
N LYS A 168 -11.47 -13.25 5.56
CA LYS A 168 -12.31 -13.78 6.65
C LYS A 168 -11.75 -13.45 8.03
N LEU A 169 -10.42 -13.37 8.14
CA LEU A 169 -9.73 -13.02 9.37
C LEU A 169 -9.63 -11.52 9.59
N ALA A 170 -10.10 -10.69 8.63
CA ALA A 170 -9.88 -9.24 8.60
C ALA A 170 -8.38 -8.91 8.76
N VAL A 171 -7.52 -9.58 7.98
CA VAL A 171 -6.07 -9.44 8.00
C VAL A 171 -5.59 -8.86 6.68
N ASP A 172 -4.85 -7.77 6.76
CA ASP A 172 -4.09 -7.20 5.65
C ASP A 172 -2.71 -7.85 5.62
N PHE A 173 -2.25 -8.23 4.43
CA PHE A 173 -0.94 -8.79 4.17
C PHE A 173 -0.20 -7.94 3.15
N SER A 174 1.02 -7.56 3.47
CA SER A 174 1.86 -6.75 2.58
C SER A 174 3.31 -7.23 2.63
N VAL A 175 3.99 -7.09 1.50
CA VAL A 175 5.41 -7.39 1.37
C VAL A 175 6.13 -6.26 0.66
N PHE A 176 7.34 -5.98 1.10
CA PHE A 176 8.20 -4.96 0.50
C PHE A 176 9.65 -5.42 0.58
N ALA A 177 10.41 -5.21 -0.48
CA ALA A 177 11.85 -5.39 -0.49
C ALA A 177 12.52 -4.12 -1.01
N GLY A 178 13.34 -3.52 -0.16
CA GLY A 178 14.20 -2.40 -0.48
C GLY A 178 15.58 -2.82 -0.98
N ASP A 179 16.51 -1.90 -0.91
CA ASP A 179 17.90 -2.15 -1.31
C ASP A 179 18.64 -3.03 -0.27
N ASP A 180 18.37 -2.83 1.02
CA ASP A 180 19.05 -3.47 2.15
C ASP A 180 18.14 -4.29 3.07
N GLN A 181 16.81 -4.11 3.01
CA GLN A 181 15.87 -4.79 3.91
C GLN A 181 14.65 -5.33 3.18
N VAL A 182 14.11 -6.44 3.71
CA VAL A 182 12.82 -7.02 3.35
C VAL A 182 11.87 -6.92 4.52
N TYR A 183 10.64 -6.52 4.23
CA TYR A 183 9.53 -6.48 5.18
C TYR A 183 8.40 -7.38 4.70
N ILE A 184 8.00 -8.32 5.53
CA ILE A 184 6.78 -9.11 5.36
C ILE A 184 5.88 -8.74 6.52
N SER A 185 4.78 -8.05 6.25
CA SER A 185 3.91 -7.48 7.26
C SER A 185 2.50 -8.02 7.16
N PHE A 186 1.86 -8.19 8.30
CA PHE A 186 0.44 -8.49 8.39
C PHE A 186 -0.17 -7.81 9.62
N SER A 187 -1.40 -7.35 9.49
CA SER A 187 -2.09 -6.62 10.55
C SER A 187 -3.58 -6.93 10.51
N GLY A 188 -4.26 -6.83 11.64
CA GLY A 188 -5.67 -7.13 11.74
C GLY A 188 -6.18 -7.15 13.17
N LEU A 189 -7.33 -7.82 13.40
CA LEU A 189 -7.91 -7.97 14.72
C LEU A 189 -7.04 -8.87 15.60
N ASN A 190 -6.75 -8.43 16.81
CA ASN A 190 -5.85 -9.14 17.74
C ASN A 190 -6.33 -10.58 18.05
N GLU A 191 -7.63 -10.80 18.13
CA GLU A 191 -8.21 -12.14 18.30
C GLU A 191 -7.88 -13.14 17.18
N ASN A 192 -7.51 -12.63 16.00
CA ASN A 192 -7.17 -13.45 14.84
C ASN A 192 -5.65 -13.63 14.64
N PHE A 193 -4.81 -13.07 15.51
CA PHE A 193 -3.35 -13.07 15.37
C PHE A 193 -2.76 -14.48 15.17
N GLU A 194 -3.15 -15.45 16.01
CA GLU A 194 -2.62 -16.82 15.90
C GLU A 194 -2.97 -17.50 14.57
N LYS A 195 -4.17 -17.23 14.05
CA LYS A 195 -4.58 -17.79 12.75
C LYS A 195 -3.86 -17.08 11.61
N ALA A 196 -3.67 -15.76 11.73
CA ALA A 196 -2.98 -14.94 10.74
C ALA A 196 -1.52 -15.35 10.60
N ILE A 197 -0.77 -15.47 11.70
CA ILE A 197 0.64 -15.86 11.66
C ILE A 197 0.81 -17.26 11.06
N LYS A 198 -0.03 -18.24 11.45
CA LYS A 198 0.02 -19.58 10.86
C LYS A 198 -0.26 -19.60 9.36
N LEU A 199 -1.18 -18.75 8.91
CA LEU A 199 -1.50 -18.63 7.49
C LEU A 199 -0.33 -18.01 6.70
N VAL A 200 0.27 -16.94 7.20
CA VAL A 200 1.44 -16.28 6.59
C VAL A 200 2.66 -17.23 6.58
N GLU A 201 2.96 -17.87 7.70
CA GLU A 201 4.07 -18.84 7.78
C GLU A 201 3.85 -20.04 6.84
N THR A 202 2.61 -20.47 6.65
CA THR A 202 2.30 -21.53 5.67
C THR A 202 2.66 -21.08 4.26
N LEU A 203 2.39 -19.83 3.90
CA LEU A 203 2.77 -19.31 2.58
C LEU A 203 4.30 -19.23 2.42
N LEU A 204 5.02 -18.78 3.45
CA LEU A 204 6.47 -18.66 3.41
C LEU A 204 7.17 -20.01 3.34
N ASN A 205 6.67 -21.01 4.06
CA ASN A 205 7.29 -22.34 4.14
C ASN A 205 6.88 -23.26 2.99
N ASP A 206 5.71 -23.05 2.38
CA ASP A 206 5.18 -23.90 1.30
C ASP A 206 4.64 -23.07 0.11
N PRO A 207 5.43 -22.11 -0.43
CA PRO A 207 5.00 -21.34 -1.59
C PRO A 207 4.94 -22.25 -2.82
N LYS A 208 3.82 -22.24 -3.53
CA LYS A 208 3.62 -23.02 -4.75
C LYS A 208 4.00 -22.21 -5.98
N ALA A 209 4.96 -22.70 -6.74
CA ALA A 209 5.36 -22.08 -7.99
C ALA A 209 4.20 -21.99 -8.99
N ASN A 210 4.06 -20.82 -9.63
CA ASN A 210 3.08 -20.54 -10.68
C ASN A 210 3.73 -19.67 -11.76
N GLN A 211 4.21 -20.31 -12.84
CA GLN A 211 4.91 -19.61 -13.92
C GLN A 211 4.02 -18.60 -14.65
N GLU A 212 2.73 -18.85 -14.77
CA GLU A 212 1.80 -17.91 -15.41
C GLU A 212 1.67 -16.61 -14.59
N ALA A 213 1.54 -16.72 -13.27
CA ALA A 213 1.51 -15.56 -12.37
C ALA A 213 2.83 -14.78 -12.44
N LEU A 214 3.97 -15.47 -12.47
CA LEU A 214 5.27 -14.83 -12.63
C LEU A 214 5.39 -14.11 -13.97
N ASN A 215 4.97 -14.71 -15.06
CA ASN A 215 5.03 -14.07 -16.39
C ASN A 215 4.20 -12.77 -16.40
N LYS A 216 3.00 -12.77 -15.81
CA LYS A 216 2.16 -11.55 -15.68
C LYS A 216 2.84 -10.48 -14.84
N LEU A 217 3.50 -10.87 -13.74
CA LEU A 217 4.26 -9.93 -12.90
C LEU A 217 5.45 -9.33 -13.66
N ILE A 218 6.19 -10.14 -14.42
CA ILE A 218 7.30 -9.69 -15.26
C ILE A 218 6.80 -8.72 -16.34
N ASP A 219 5.71 -9.04 -17.02
CA ASP A 219 5.13 -8.16 -18.06
C ASP A 219 4.68 -6.84 -17.47
N ALA A 220 4.05 -6.85 -16.29
CA ALA A 220 3.65 -5.65 -15.56
C ALA A 220 4.90 -4.81 -15.16
N THR A 221 5.96 -5.47 -14.70
CA THR A 221 7.23 -4.81 -14.35
C THR A 221 7.88 -4.15 -15.57
N ILE A 222 7.94 -4.84 -16.70
CA ILE A 222 8.48 -4.30 -17.95
C ILE A 222 7.64 -3.13 -18.44
N LYS A 223 6.31 -3.26 -18.37
CA LYS A 223 5.40 -2.17 -18.72
C LYS A 223 5.63 -0.95 -17.84
N SER A 224 5.72 -1.13 -16.52
CA SER A 224 5.97 -0.04 -15.56
C SER A 224 7.29 0.69 -15.86
N ARG A 225 8.34 -0.04 -16.20
CA ARG A 225 9.63 0.56 -16.63
C ARG A 225 9.49 1.40 -17.91
N ASN A 226 8.77 0.89 -18.89
CA ASN A 226 8.51 1.64 -20.13
C ASN A 226 7.66 2.89 -19.85
N ASP A 227 6.63 2.79 -19.02
CA ASP A 227 5.79 3.93 -18.63
C ASP A 227 6.61 4.98 -17.85
N ALA A 228 7.56 4.56 -17.01
CA ALA A 228 8.46 5.46 -16.28
C ALA A 228 9.33 6.31 -17.21
N THR A 229 9.74 5.79 -18.37
CA THR A 229 10.52 6.57 -19.36
C THR A 229 9.71 7.69 -20.02
N LEU A 230 8.39 7.67 -19.90
CA LEU A 230 7.48 8.70 -20.40
C LEU A 230 7.00 9.66 -19.29
N ASN A 231 7.33 9.37 -18.03
CA ASN A 231 6.92 10.15 -16.88
C ASN A 231 8.01 11.16 -16.49
N LYS A 232 7.71 12.45 -16.58
CA LYS A 232 8.66 13.55 -16.27
C LYS A 232 9.19 13.48 -14.84
N GLY A 233 8.35 13.11 -13.86
CA GLY A 233 8.76 12.95 -12.47
C GLY A 233 9.73 11.78 -12.30
N ALA A 234 9.44 10.63 -12.91
CA ALA A 234 10.34 9.47 -12.86
C ALA A 234 11.70 9.75 -13.54
N ILE A 235 11.69 10.49 -14.65
CA ILE A 235 12.93 10.89 -15.34
C ILE A 235 13.74 11.85 -14.46
N PHE A 236 13.08 12.85 -13.87
CA PHE A 236 13.75 13.88 -13.06
C PHE A 236 14.27 13.30 -11.74
N TRP A 237 13.35 12.79 -10.92
CA TRP A 237 13.70 12.32 -9.57
C TRP A 237 14.36 10.93 -9.55
N GLY A 238 13.96 10.02 -10.42
CA GLY A 238 14.58 8.69 -10.52
C GLY A 238 15.85 8.69 -11.37
N GLY A 239 15.78 9.24 -12.57
CA GLY A 239 16.89 9.19 -13.52
C GLY A 239 17.97 10.24 -13.25
N LEU A 240 17.60 11.52 -13.29
CA LEU A 240 18.56 12.63 -13.22
C LEU A 240 19.19 12.77 -11.83
N GLU A 241 18.39 12.69 -10.77
CA GLU A 241 18.90 12.79 -9.39
C GLU A 241 19.88 11.64 -9.09
N ASN A 242 19.48 10.39 -9.37
CA ASN A 242 20.41 9.26 -9.19
C ASN A 242 21.67 9.37 -10.06
N TYR A 243 21.56 9.94 -11.26
CA TYR A 243 22.74 10.18 -12.08
C TYR A 243 23.65 11.28 -11.48
N ALA A 244 23.06 12.33 -10.91
CA ALA A 244 23.82 13.41 -10.26
C ALA A 244 24.58 12.89 -9.03
N ASP A 245 23.96 12.01 -8.23
CA ASP A 245 24.55 11.50 -7.00
C ASP A 245 25.57 10.37 -7.23
N TYR A 246 25.29 9.48 -8.19
CA TYR A 246 26.05 8.24 -8.37
C TYR A 246 26.67 8.06 -9.77
N GLY A 247 26.38 8.95 -10.70
CA GLY A 247 26.88 8.86 -12.07
C GLY A 247 26.17 7.80 -12.91
N SER A 248 26.88 7.27 -13.91
CA SER A 248 26.31 6.32 -14.89
C SER A 248 25.92 4.96 -14.29
N LYS A 249 26.57 4.54 -13.23
CA LYS A 249 26.21 3.33 -12.47
C LYS A 249 25.48 3.75 -11.19
N ASN A 250 24.17 3.65 -11.19
CA ASN A 250 23.32 4.14 -10.11
C ASN A 250 22.15 3.18 -9.85
N PRO A 251 21.47 3.30 -8.71
CA PRO A 251 20.36 2.41 -8.34
C PRO A 251 19.21 2.35 -9.35
N PHE A 252 18.98 3.40 -10.13
CA PHE A 252 17.96 3.43 -11.17
C PHE A 252 18.28 2.49 -12.34
N ASN A 253 19.58 2.35 -12.68
CA ASN A 253 20.05 1.49 -13.77
C ASN A 253 20.48 0.10 -13.31
N ASP A 254 20.75 -0.07 -12.00
CA ASP A 254 21.19 -1.36 -11.44
C ASP A 254 19.97 -2.26 -11.18
N VAL A 255 19.43 -2.78 -12.28
CA VAL A 255 18.24 -3.65 -12.27
C VAL A 255 18.44 -4.83 -13.20
N ILE A 256 17.79 -5.96 -12.90
CA ILE A 256 17.79 -7.13 -13.80
C ILE A 256 17.25 -6.71 -15.16
N SER A 257 17.95 -7.02 -16.24
CA SER A 257 17.52 -6.65 -17.59
C SER A 257 16.16 -7.26 -17.95
N ASN A 258 15.40 -6.61 -18.83
CA ASN A 258 14.10 -7.14 -19.28
C ASN A 258 14.25 -8.53 -19.96
N ALA A 259 15.38 -8.78 -20.62
CA ALA A 259 15.67 -10.08 -21.23
C ALA A 259 15.94 -11.16 -20.18
N ASP A 260 16.63 -10.81 -19.09
CA ASP A 260 16.93 -11.77 -18.02
C ASP A 260 15.73 -11.98 -17.09
N LEU A 261 14.89 -10.97 -16.85
CA LEU A 261 13.60 -11.15 -16.16
C LEU A 261 12.77 -12.27 -16.83
N LYS A 262 12.68 -12.27 -18.15
CA LYS A 262 11.90 -13.27 -18.92
C LYS A 262 12.46 -14.70 -18.84
N LYS A 263 13.70 -14.88 -18.38
CA LYS A 263 14.33 -16.20 -18.21
C LYS A 263 14.09 -16.80 -16.82
N ILE A 264 13.64 -15.99 -15.86
CA ILE A 264 13.46 -16.42 -14.47
C ILE A 264 12.34 -17.46 -14.39
N LYS A 265 12.59 -18.53 -13.62
CA LYS A 265 11.63 -19.58 -13.36
C LYS A 265 10.94 -19.38 -12.01
N ALA A 266 9.66 -19.72 -11.95
CA ALA A 266 8.86 -19.60 -10.74
C ALA A 266 9.42 -20.43 -9.57
N GLU A 267 9.97 -21.59 -9.86
CA GLU A 267 10.62 -22.47 -8.87
C GLU A 267 11.86 -21.83 -8.24
N GLU A 268 12.59 -21.02 -8.99
CA GLU A 268 13.74 -20.27 -8.49
C GLU A 268 13.29 -19.23 -7.44
N LEU A 269 12.22 -18.50 -7.71
CA LEU A 269 11.69 -17.51 -6.77
C LEU A 269 11.10 -18.17 -5.51
N THR A 270 10.39 -19.29 -5.67
CA THR A 270 9.87 -20.01 -4.48
C THR A 270 11.00 -20.63 -3.66
N ALA A 271 12.13 -21.01 -4.26
CA ALA A 271 13.30 -21.44 -3.52
C ALA A 271 13.92 -20.28 -2.71
N ILE A 272 14.02 -19.08 -3.30
CA ILE A 272 14.46 -17.87 -2.60
C ILE A 272 13.52 -17.60 -1.41
N ILE A 273 12.19 -17.59 -1.60
CA ILE A 273 11.22 -17.35 -0.54
C ILE A 273 11.42 -18.33 0.61
N LYS A 274 11.55 -19.62 0.34
CA LYS A 274 11.80 -20.64 1.37
C LYS A 274 13.08 -20.41 2.15
N SER A 275 14.12 -19.89 1.50
CA SER A 275 15.38 -19.59 2.17
C SER A 275 15.31 -18.42 3.16
N LEU A 276 14.26 -17.59 3.09
CA LEU A 276 14.08 -16.47 4.02
C LEU A 276 13.68 -16.91 5.44
N THR A 277 13.19 -18.14 5.58
CA THR A 277 12.70 -18.70 6.88
C THR A 277 13.59 -19.82 7.42
N SER A 278 14.69 -20.16 6.74
CA SER A 278 15.61 -21.26 7.10
C SER A 278 16.74 -20.81 8.03
#